data_73548496be3743dfb25a9d1fffa3f973
#
_entry.id   73548496be3743dfb25a9d1fffa3f973
#
_cell.length_a   1.000
_cell.length_b   1.000
_cell.length_c   1.000
_cell.angle_alpha   90.00
_cell.angle_beta   90.00
_cell.angle_gamma   90.00
#
_symmetry.space_group_name_H-M   'P 1'
#
loop_
_entity.id
_entity.type
_entity.pdbx_description
1 polymer ?
#
loop_
_entity_poly.entity_id
_entity_poly.type
_entity_poly.pdbx_seq_one_letter_code
_entity_poly.pdbx_strand_id
1 'polypeptide(L)'
;MLKELIPFLIIGIVISTDSTSLAVAPVSNTLEKPLTTSDFFSIKITPNADPVTLAGTDINSKLKLGTATLANCEADGTNWKCKPSEALEADSHVLALATDGAQIKSLTTAVTEDTKTVIIPKITARPKTATVKGEIAADTDIEITLTTNIDTPAAVAGSDLSNYFKLGSVNLGTCSETGLAATATKSTSATIKCKTKDKLAVSSTPYTFAVQDSATQNVVKTQSFAVFGDVTVSAADAGGNGNNGSKFLNLSLVFFIFTFLF
;
A
#
# COMPACT_ATOMS: atom_id res chain seq x y z
N MET A 1 -32.76 10.63 76.92
CA MET A 1 -31.47 10.80 76.26
C MET A 1 -31.45 9.93 75.01
N LEU A 2 -31.83 10.51 73.90
CA LEU A 2 -31.80 9.80 72.61
C LEU A 2 -30.48 10.11 71.94
N LYS A 3 -29.60 9.12 71.79
CA LYS A 3 -28.39 9.22 70.98
C LYS A 3 -28.79 8.88 69.56
N GLU A 4 -28.83 9.92 68.73
CA GLU A 4 -28.93 9.74 67.29
C GLU A 4 -27.61 9.19 66.71
N LEU A 5 -27.70 7.99 66.18
CA LEU A 5 -26.65 7.36 65.41
C LEU A 5 -26.74 7.86 63.96
N ILE A 6 -25.88 8.76 63.54
CA ILE A 6 -25.76 9.21 62.13
C ILE A 6 -24.98 8.14 61.41
N PRO A 7 -25.55 7.42 60.43
CA PRO A 7 -24.78 6.54 59.57
C PRO A 7 -23.93 7.36 58.61
N PHE A 8 -22.63 7.25 58.75
CA PHE A 8 -21.69 7.78 57.76
C PHE A 8 -21.83 6.95 56.47
N LEU A 9 -22.51 7.49 55.48
CA LEU A 9 -22.53 6.94 54.13
C LEU A 9 -21.19 7.26 53.46
N ILE A 10 -20.29 6.29 53.45
CA ILE A 10 -19.05 6.37 52.65
C ILE A 10 -19.45 6.11 51.19
N ILE A 11 -19.61 7.19 50.44
CA ILE A 11 -19.71 7.10 48.99
C ILE A 11 -18.33 6.80 48.48
N GLY A 12 -18.06 5.51 48.23
CA GLY A 12 -16.88 5.09 47.49
C GLY A 12 -16.99 5.62 46.06
N ILE A 13 -16.26 6.69 45.77
CA ILE A 13 -16.04 7.11 44.38
C ILE A 13 -15.15 6.03 43.74
N VAL A 14 -15.74 5.15 42.94
CA VAL A 14 -15.02 4.26 42.06
C VAL A 14 -14.48 5.14 40.94
N ILE A 15 -13.26 5.62 41.10
CA ILE A 15 -12.53 6.21 39.98
C ILE A 15 -12.16 5.05 39.07
N SER A 16 -12.95 4.84 38.03
CA SER A 16 -12.55 3.98 36.92
C SER A 16 -11.42 4.71 36.21
N THR A 17 -10.17 4.37 36.53
CA THR A 17 -9.05 4.76 35.70
C THR A 17 -9.12 3.85 34.48
N ASP A 18 -9.63 4.38 33.37
CA ASP A 18 -9.49 3.71 32.08
C ASP A 18 -7.99 3.45 31.86
N SER A 19 -7.61 2.19 31.98
CA SER A 19 -6.20 1.83 31.77
C SER A 19 -5.86 2.08 30.30
N THR A 20 -4.78 2.81 30.06
CA THR A 20 -4.28 3.04 28.70
C THR A 20 -4.05 1.71 28.01
N SER A 21 -4.63 1.55 26.83
CA SER A 21 -4.44 0.38 25.97
C SER A 21 -3.95 0.82 24.60
N LEU A 22 -3.41 -0.10 23.82
CA LEU A 22 -2.88 0.13 22.50
C LEU A 22 -3.68 -0.62 21.45
N ALA A 23 -4.08 0.09 20.39
CA ALA A 23 -4.59 -0.49 19.17
C ALA A 23 -3.49 -0.53 18.11
N VAL A 24 -3.35 -1.67 17.43
CA VAL A 24 -2.37 -1.88 16.36
C VAL A 24 -3.10 -2.20 15.07
N ALA A 25 -2.70 -1.54 13.99
CA ALA A 25 -3.21 -1.80 12.65
C ALA A 25 -2.07 -1.74 11.62
N PRO A 26 -2.17 -2.45 10.49
CA PRO A 26 -1.29 -2.20 9.35
C PRO A 26 -1.55 -0.80 8.78
N VAL A 27 -0.51 -0.16 8.26
CA VAL A 27 -0.65 1.13 7.53
C VAL A 27 -1.31 0.90 6.17
N SER A 28 -1.06 -0.25 5.56
CA SER A 28 -1.70 -0.68 4.31
C SER A 28 -2.14 -2.13 4.41
N ASN A 29 -3.35 -2.41 3.93
CA ASN A 29 -3.89 -3.77 3.87
C ASN A 29 -3.53 -4.50 2.57
N THR A 30 -2.85 -3.82 1.64
CA THR A 30 -2.36 -4.42 0.41
C THR A 30 -0.93 -3.98 0.18
N LEU A 31 -0.04 -4.95 -0.02
CA LEU A 31 1.37 -4.73 -0.31
C LEU A 31 1.64 -4.98 -1.80
N GLU A 32 2.65 -4.30 -2.33
CA GLU A 32 2.96 -4.39 -3.76
C GLU A 32 3.79 -5.62 -4.14
N LYS A 33 4.57 -6.12 -3.20
CA LYS A 33 5.50 -7.24 -3.41
C LYS A 33 5.59 -8.11 -2.17
N PRO A 34 6.06 -9.37 -2.33
CA PRO A 34 6.49 -10.21 -1.21
C PRO A 34 7.52 -9.49 -0.34
N LEU A 35 7.46 -9.77 0.96
CA LEU A 35 8.42 -9.22 1.92
C LEU A 35 9.57 -10.20 2.16
N THR A 36 10.79 -9.72 2.06
CA THR A 36 11.98 -10.42 2.55
C THR A 36 12.28 -10.01 3.98
N THR A 37 13.22 -10.69 4.64
CA THR A 37 13.69 -10.31 5.99
C THR A 37 14.39 -8.95 6.05
N SER A 38 14.71 -8.35 4.91
CA SER A 38 15.31 -7.02 4.79
C SER A 38 14.28 -5.91 4.58
N ASP A 39 13.09 -6.25 4.10
CA ASP A 39 12.02 -5.29 3.83
C ASP A 39 11.34 -4.86 5.12
N PHE A 40 10.79 -3.64 5.10
CA PHE A 40 10.00 -3.12 6.21
C PHE A 40 8.50 -3.30 5.98
N PHE A 41 7.79 -3.69 7.01
CA PHE A 41 6.34 -3.66 7.11
C PHE A 41 5.91 -2.56 8.06
N SER A 42 5.01 -1.68 7.61
CA SER A 42 4.58 -0.50 8.38
C SER A 42 3.30 -0.78 9.16
N ILE A 43 3.33 -0.44 10.45
CA ILE A 43 2.20 -0.53 11.37
C ILE A 43 1.95 0.82 12.03
N LYS A 44 0.70 1.06 12.41
CA LYS A 44 0.29 2.17 13.25
C LYS A 44 -0.07 1.65 14.63
N ILE A 45 0.44 2.31 15.67
CA ILE A 45 0.10 2.00 17.06
C ILE A 45 -0.57 3.25 17.66
N THR A 46 -1.78 3.10 18.13
CA THR A 46 -2.60 4.20 18.66
C THR A 46 -3.00 3.91 20.10
N PRO A 47 -2.60 4.75 21.08
CA PRO A 47 -3.13 4.65 22.43
C PRO A 47 -4.59 5.14 22.47
N ASN A 48 -5.41 4.54 23.35
CA ASN A 48 -6.82 4.90 23.52
C ASN A 48 -7.06 6.10 24.42
N ALA A 49 -6.11 6.43 25.29
CA ALA A 49 -6.22 7.52 26.27
C ALA A 49 -4.96 8.39 26.23
N ASP A 50 -4.08 8.28 27.23
CA ASP A 50 -2.90 9.13 27.35
C ASP A 50 -1.84 8.82 26.28
N PRO A 51 -1.06 9.83 25.83
CA PRO A 51 0.07 9.63 24.96
C PRO A 51 1.10 8.66 25.57
N VAL A 52 1.53 7.67 24.80
CA VAL A 52 2.51 6.67 25.21
C VAL A 52 3.79 6.84 24.40
N THR A 53 4.90 7.03 25.08
CA THR A 53 6.22 7.01 24.43
C THR A 53 6.67 5.56 24.29
N LEU A 54 6.87 5.09 23.06
CA LEU A 54 7.34 3.76 22.74
C LEU A 54 8.76 3.81 22.19
N ALA A 55 9.51 2.73 22.40
CA ALA A 55 10.76 2.44 21.71
C ALA A 55 10.55 1.21 20.82
N GLY A 56 11.38 1.04 19.79
CA GLY A 56 11.30 -0.15 18.92
C GLY A 56 11.46 -1.46 19.72
N THR A 57 12.25 -1.45 20.78
CA THR A 57 12.43 -2.59 21.68
C THR A 57 11.16 -3.00 22.42
N ASP A 58 10.22 -2.08 22.63
CA ASP A 58 8.92 -2.38 23.25
C ASP A 58 8.03 -3.21 22.31
N ILE A 59 8.23 -3.04 20.99
CA ILE A 59 7.41 -3.65 19.93
C ILE A 59 8.02 -4.95 19.42
N ASN A 60 9.35 -5.03 19.41
CA ASN A 60 10.08 -6.19 18.88
C ASN A 60 9.55 -7.52 19.44
N SER A 61 9.25 -8.45 18.56
CA SER A 61 8.73 -9.77 18.86
C SER A 61 7.38 -9.81 19.59
N LYS A 62 6.63 -8.71 19.62
CA LYS A 62 5.29 -8.64 20.19
C LYS A 62 4.18 -8.87 19.16
N LEU A 63 4.50 -8.68 17.89
CA LEU A 63 3.58 -8.81 16.76
C LEU A 63 4.10 -9.83 15.75
N LYS A 64 3.18 -10.42 15.00
CA LYS A 64 3.47 -11.29 13.85
C LYS A 64 2.57 -10.91 12.68
N LEU A 65 3.08 -11.10 11.46
CA LEU A 65 2.33 -11.02 10.22
C LEU A 65 2.36 -12.41 9.56
N GLY A 66 1.21 -13.08 9.50
CA GLY A 66 1.17 -14.50 9.16
C GLY A 66 1.98 -15.33 10.16
N THR A 67 3.00 -16.03 9.67
CA THR A 67 3.95 -16.81 10.46
C THR A 67 5.15 -16.00 10.96
N ALA A 68 5.50 -14.93 10.25
CA ALA A 68 6.67 -14.11 10.53
C ALA A 68 6.50 -13.21 11.76
N THR A 69 7.37 -13.33 12.74
CA THR A 69 7.45 -12.40 13.86
C THR A 69 8.06 -11.08 13.40
N LEU A 70 7.51 -9.94 13.86
CA LEU A 70 8.02 -8.62 13.55
C LEU A 70 9.10 -8.21 14.54
N ALA A 71 10.25 -7.77 14.04
CA ALA A 71 11.43 -7.38 14.82
C ALA A 71 12.12 -6.15 14.20
N ASN A 72 13.16 -5.67 14.86
CA ASN A 72 13.92 -4.49 14.39
C ASN A 72 12.99 -3.31 14.06
N CYS A 73 12.04 -3.05 14.97
CA CYS A 73 11.08 -1.98 14.79
C CYS A 73 11.73 -0.63 15.07
N GLU A 74 11.46 0.33 14.21
CA GLU A 74 11.91 1.72 14.33
C GLU A 74 10.79 2.70 14.03
N ALA A 75 10.85 3.88 14.63
CA ALA A 75 9.86 4.92 14.42
C ALA A 75 9.96 5.48 12.99
N ASP A 76 8.80 5.72 12.37
CA ASP A 76 8.66 6.31 11.04
C ASP A 76 7.53 7.35 11.05
N GLY A 77 7.86 8.55 11.52
CA GLY A 77 6.89 9.61 11.78
C GLY A 77 5.90 9.20 12.88
N THR A 78 4.61 9.08 12.52
CA THR A 78 3.54 8.61 13.42
C THR A 78 3.34 7.09 13.37
N ASN A 79 4.09 6.40 12.53
CA ASN A 79 4.00 4.96 12.32
C ASN A 79 5.26 4.26 12.84
N TRP A 80 5.24 2.95 12.75
CA TRP A 80 6.37 2.08 13.03
C TRP A 80 6.62 1.20 11.82
N LYS A 81 7.88 0.96 11.51
CA LYS A 81 8.30 0.00 10.48
C LYS A 81 9.13 -1.10 11.12
N CYS A 82 8.73 -2.34 10.87
CA CYS A 82 9.33 -3.54 11.45
C CYS A 82 9.73 -4.50 10.34
N LYS A 83 10.78 -5.30 10.55
CA LYS A 83 11.20 -6.34 9.62
C LYS A 83 10.58 -7.69 10.01
N PRO A 84 10.08 -8.48 9.04
CA PRO A 84 9.63 -9.83 9.32
C PRO A 84 10.82 -10.75 9.57
N SER A 85 10.68 -11.72 10.48
CA SER A 85 11.72 -12.71 10.80
C SER A 85 11.97 -13.74 9.69
N GLU A 86 11.00 -13.89 8.79
CA GLU A 86 11.06 -14.75 7.61
C GLU A 86 10.37 -14.08 6.43
N ALA A 87 10.61 -14.57 5.23
CA ALA A 87 10.00 -14.03 4.02
C ALA A 87 8.49 -14.36 3.99
N LEU A 88 7.69 -13.41 3.52
CA LEU A 88 6.25 -13.55 3.33
C LEU A 88 5.94 -13.50 1.83
N GLU A 89 5.40 -14.58 1.31
CA GLU A 89 5.07 -14.75 -0.11
C GLU A 89 3.71 -14.12 -0.46
N ALA A 90 3.36 -14.13 -1.75
CA ALA A 90 2.10 -13.60 -2.24
C ALA A 90 0.91 -14.43 -1.73
N ASP A 91 0.23 -13.93 -0.73
CA ASP A 91 -0.94 -14.53 -0.08
C ASP A 91 -1.62 -13.50 0.84
N SER A 92 -2.63 -13.97 1.57
CA SER A 92 -3.31 -13.23 2.63
C SER A 92 -2.67 -13.56 3.97
N HIS A 93 -2.15 -12.56 4.66
CA HIS A 93 -1.49 -12.68 5.97
C HIS A 93 -2.26 -11.91 7.02
N VAL A 94 -2.32 -12.44 8.24
CA VAL A 94 -3.01 -11.79 9.36
C VAL A 94 -1.99 -11.16 10.29
N LEU A 95 -2.13 -9.85 10.53
CA LEU A 95 -1.41 -9.17 11.61
C LEU A 95 -2.04 -9.58 12.95
N ALA A 96 -1.25 -10.07 13.87
CA ALA A 96 -1.70 -10.55 15.17
C ALA A 96 -0.65 -10.29 16.25
N LEU A 97 -1.03 -10.48 17.52
CA LEU A 97 -0.06 -10.59 18.61
C LEU A 97 0.78 -11.85 18.40
N ALA A 98 2.08 -11.78 18.69
CA ALA A 98 3.00 -12.90 18.52
C ALA A 98 2.61 -14.11 19.40
N THR A 99 2.13 -13.83 20.60
CA THR A 99 1.53 -14.81 21.52
C THR A 99 0.24 -14.25 22.05
N ASP A 100 -0.67 -15.12 22.47
CA ASP A 100 -1.93 -14.70 23.10
C ASP A 100 -1.63 -13.84 24.35
N GLY A 101 -2.29 -12.70 24.45
CA GLY A 101 -2.07 -11.75 25.54
C GLY A 101 -0.72 -11.02 25.52
N ALA A 102 0.05 -11.05 24.41
CA ALA A 102 1.28 -10.26 24.30
C ALA A 102 1.00 -8.77 24.49
N GLN A 103 1.84 -8.10 25.27
CA GLN A 103 1.72 -6.69 25.60
C GLN A 103 2.89 -5.89 25.06
N ILE A 104 2.59 -4.71 24.51
CA ILE A 104 3.60 -3.70 24.16
C ILE A 104 3.75 -2.78 25.37
N LYS A 105 4.98 -2.67 25.90
CA LYS A 105 5.30 -1.84 27.09
C LYS A 105 4.38 -2.15 28.29
N SER A 106 4.04 -3.44 28.51
CA SER A 106 3.14 -3.88 29.59
C SER A 106 1.72 -3.26 29.52
N LEU A 107 1.31 -2.72 28.36
CA LEU A 107 -0.02 -2.22 28.13
C LEU A 107 -0.87 -3.26 27.39
N THR A 108 -2.14 -3.31 27.72
CA THR A 108 -3.11 -4.14 26.96
C THR A 108 -3.05 -3.73 25.50
N THR A 109 -2.81 -4.69 24.63
CA THR A 109 -2.62 -4.44 23.18
C THR A 109 -3.60 -5.28 22.39
N ALA A 110 -4.30 -4.67 21.45
CA ALA A 110 -5.21 -5.34 20.53
C ALA A 110 -4.85 -5.00 19.07
N VAL A 111 -5.02 -5.95 18.18
CA VAL A 111 -4.93 -5.72 16.73
C VAL A 111 -6.33 -5.43 16.22
N THR A 112 -6.48 -4.37 15.44
CA THR A 112 -7.79 -3.93 14.91
C THR A 112 -8.35 -5.00 13.97
N GLU A 113 -9.50 -5.56 14.31
CA GLU A 113 -10.11 -6.70 13.60
C GLU A 113 -10.41 -6.41 12.12
N ASP A 114 -10.95 -5.23 11.82
CA ASP A 114 -11.38 -4.86 10.46
C ASP A 114 -10.21 -4.69 9.48
N THR A 115 -9.01 -4.44 9.99
CA THR A 115 -7.83 -4.10 9.15
C THR A 115 -6.67 -5.07 9.29
N LYS A 116 -6.80 -6.09 10.13
CA LYS A 116 -5.68 -7.01 10.43
C LYS A 116 -5.22 -7.88 9.27
N THR A 117 -6.05 -8.05 8.24
CA THR A 117 -5.70 -8.85 7.07
C THR A 117 -4.91 -8.01 6.08
N VAL A 118 -3.72 -8.47 5.74
CA VAL A 118 -2.80 -7.88 4.77
C VAL A 118 -2.67 -8.80 3.58
N ILE A 119 -2.88 -8.27 2.39
CA ILE A 119 -2.81 -9.03 1.14
C ILE A 119 -1.54 -8.67 0.40
N ILE A 120 -0.77 -9.68 0.03
CA ILE A 120 0.31 -9.58 -0.96
C ILE A 120 -0.24 -10.19 -2.25
N PRO A 121 -0.59 -9.39 -3.26
CA PRO A 121 -1.21 -9.90 -4.48
C PRO A 121 -0.22 -10.75 -5.29
N LYS A 122 -0.74 -11.68 -6.07
CA LYS A 122 0.07 -12.50 -6.99
C LYS A 122 0.54 -11.72 -8.20
N ILE A 123 -0.25 -10.73 -8.63
CA ILE A 123 0.08 -9.85 -9.75
C ILE A 123 -0.18 -8.40 -9.36
N THR A 124 0.74 -7.52 -9.74
CA THR A 124 0.59 -6.07 -9.59
C THR A 124 0.59 -5.38 -10.95
N ALA A 125 -0.12 -4.25 -11.06
CA ALA A 125 -0.11 -3.40 -12.23
C ALA A 125 0.20 -1.96 -11.86
N ARG A 126 1.00 -1.29 -12.70
CA ARG A 126 1.35 0.13 -12.56
C ARG A 126 1.39 0.80 -13.92
N PRO A 127 1.00 2.08 -14.03
CA PRO A 127 1.37 2.87 -15.18
C PRO A 127 2.91 2.88 -15.33
N LYS A 128 3.38 2.64 -16.54
CA LYS A 128 4.83 2.64 -16.82
C LYS A 128 5.41 4.05 -16.72
N THR A 129 4.59 5.07 -17.02
CA THR A 129 4.99 6.47 -16.97
C THR A 129 4.17 7.19 -15.91
N ALA A 130 4.86 7.75 -14.91
CA ALA A 130 4.21 8.50 -13.83
C ALA A 130 3.90 9.97 -14.21
N THR A 131 4.50 10.51 -15.27
CA THR A 131 4.28 11.88 -15.70
C THR A 131 4.20 11.94 -17.22
N VAL A 132 3.12 12.55 -17.73
CA VAL A 132 2.90 12.82 -19.15
C VAL A 132 2.79 14.32 -19.35
N LYS A 133 3.45 14.86 -20.38
CA LYS A 133 3.38 16.28 -20.74
C LYS A 133 2.33 16.51 -21.81
N GLY A 134 1.49 17.50 -21.60
CA GLY A 134 0.36 17.79 -22.47
C GLY A 134 -0.86 16.91 -22.14
N GLU A 135 -2.00 17.33 -22.66
CA GLU A 135 -3.25 16.58 -22.58
C GLU A 135 -3.10 15.20 -23.23
N ILE A 136 -3.68 14.17 -22.61
CA ILE A 136 -3.80 12.84 -23.22
C ILE A 136 -5.14 12.77 -23.94
N ALA A 137 -5.13 12.61 -25.25
CA ALA A 137 -6.35 12.49 -26.04
C ALA A 137 -7.07 11.14 -25.77
N ALA A 138 -8.35 11.07 -26.13
CA ALA A 138 -9.05 9.78 -26.20
C ALA A 138 -8.35 8.84 -27.18
N ASP A 139 -8.53 7.54 -27.02
CA ASP A 139 -7.91 6.48 -27.82
C ASP A 139 -6.36 6.44 -27.77
N THR A 140 -5.77 7.16 -26.81
CA THR A 140 -4.31 7.11 -26.58
C THR A 140 -3.94 5.86 -25.76
N ASP A 141 -2.85 5.21 -26.15
CA ASP A 141 -2.31 4.07 -25.43
C ASP A 141 -1.62 4.51 -24.14
N ILE A 142 -2.07 3.97 -23.03
CA ILE A 142 -1.39 4.04 -21.74
C ILE A 142 -0.65 2.71 -21.52
N GLU A 143 0.66 2.79 -21.37
CA GLU A 143 1.48 1.61 -21.06
C GLU A 143 1.36 1.28 -19.57
N ILE A 144 1.04 0.02 -19.29
CA ILE A 144 0.90 -0.53 -17.95
C ILE A 144 1.87 -1.69 -17.78
N THR A 145 2.70 -1.63 -16.77
CA THR A 145 3.59 -2.71 -16.39
C THR A 145 2.86 -3.66 -15.45
N LEU A 146 2.80 -4.92 -15.82
CA LEU A 146 2.35 -6.03 -15.00
C LEU A 146 3.57 -6.71 -14.40
N THR A 147 3.55 -7.03 -13.11
CA THR A 147 4.64 -7.78 -12.45
C THR A 147 4.04 -8.93 -11.67
N THR A 148 4.57 -10.15 -11.88
CA THR A 148 4.17 -11.29 -11.07
C THR A 148 4.99 -11.39 -9.79
N ASN A 149 4.32 -11.68 -8.68
CA ASN A 149 4.93 -11.91 -7.37
C ASN A 149 5.08 -13.41 -7.05
N ILE A 150 4.74 -14.28 -8.01
CA ILE A 150 4.85 -15.75 -7.88
C ILE A 150 5.55 -16.34 -9.10
N ASP A 151 6.06 -17.55 -8.96
CA ASP A 151 6.51 -18.37 -10.08
C ASP A 151 5.31 -19.01 -10.80
N THR A 152 5.43 -19.20 -12.09
CA THR A 152 4.42 -19.86 -12.94
C THR A 152 2.98 -19.36 -12.70
N PRO A 153 2.73 -18.04 -12.86
CA PRO A 153 1.37 -17.51 -12.76
C PRO A 153 0.46 -18.10 -13.86
N ALA A 154 -0.86 -18.04 -13.70
CA ALA A 154 -1.71 -18.21 -14.88
C ALA A 154 -1.42 -17.08 -15.89
N ALA A 155 -1.38 -17.41 -17.19
CA ALA A 155 -1.13 -16.40 -18.22
C ALA A 155 -2.21 -15.30 -18.19
N VAL A 156 -1.78 -14.05 -18.28
CA VAL A 156 -2.65 -12.86 -18.34
C VAL A 156 -2.29 -12.07 -19.59
N ALA A 157 -3.15 -12.10 -20.60
CA ALA A 157 -3.00 -11.29 -21.81
C ALA A 157 -3.54 -9.87 -21.58
N GLY A 158 -3.14 -8.91 -22.42
CA GLY A 158 -3.71 -7.56 -22.38
C GLY A 158 -5.24 -7.59 -22.55
N SER A 159 -5.77 -8.42 -23.41
CA SER A 159 -7.21 -8.56 -23.64
C SER A 159 -8.01 -8.98 -22.40
N ASP A 160 -7.41 -9.74 -21.48
CA ASP A 160 -8.05 -10.15 -20.21
C ASP A 160 -8.28 -8.96 -19.28
N LEU A 161 -7.54 -7.87 -19.50
CA LEU A 161 -7.57 -6.64 -18.70
C LEU A 161 -8.31 -5.49 -19.41
N SER A 162 -8.93 -5.75 -20.55
CA SER A 162 -9.77 -4.75 -21.24
C SER A 162 -10.93 -4.31 -20.35
N ASN A 163 -11.14 -3.00 -20.24
CA ASN A 163 -12.12 -2.38 -19.35
C ASN A 163 -11.90 -2.69 -17.86
N TYR A 164 -10.68 -3.02 -17.45
CA TYR A 164 -10.37 -3.33 -16.06
C TYR A 164 -9.83 -2.13 -15.28
N PHE A 165 -9.11 -1.23 -15.92
CA PHE A 165 -8.43 -0.10 -15.28
C PHE A 165 -9.12 1.25 -15.54
N LYS A 166 -8.86 2.21 -14.63
CA LYS A 166 -9.19 3.63 -14.81
C LYS A 166 -8.04 4.53 -14.34
N LEU A 167 -7.99 5.76 -14.86
CA LEU A 167 -7.15 6.84 -14.39
C LEU A 167 -8.05 7.99 -13.93
N GLY A 168 -8.14 8.19 -12.62
CA GLY A 168 -9.14 9.07 -12.02
C GLY A 168 -10.56 8.63 -12.41
N SER A 169 -11.29 9.49 -13.13
CA SER A 169 -12.63 9.19 -13.64
C SER A 169 -12.64 8.58 -15.06
N VAL A 170 -11.49 8.57 -15.75
CA VAL A 170 -11.40 8.10 -17.15
C VAL A 170 -11.12 6.59 -17.17
N ASN A 171 -12.06 5.84 -17.74
CA ASN A 171 -11.90 4.42 -17.95
C ASN A 171 -10.89 4.13 -19.06
N LEU A 172 -10.09 3.08 -18.87
CA LEU A 172 -9.29 2.49 -19.92
C LEU A 172 -10.10 1.38 -20.60
N GLY A 173 -10.10 1.40 -21.93
CA GLY A 173 -10.91 0.50 -22.76
C GLY A 173 -10.18 -0.79 -23.13
N THR A 174 -10.04 -1.01 -24.43
CA THR A 174 -9.34 -2.17 -24.98
C THR A 174 -7.88 -2.16 -24.60
N CYS A 175 -7.40 -3.28 -24.04
CA CYS A 175 -5.99 -3.50 -23.80
C CYS A 175 -5.44 -4.53 -24.79
N SER A 176 -4.18 -4.36 -25.16
CA SER A 176 -3.45 -5.20 -26.12
C SER A 176 -2.10 -5.64 -25.55
N GLU A 177 -1.32 -6.34 -26.35
CA GLU A 177 -0.01 -6.93 -26.06
C GLU A 177 -0.08 -8.27 -25.30
N THR A 178 1.05 -8.96 -25.26
CA THR A 178 1.12 -10.36 -24.82
C THR A 178 0.87 -10.53 -23.31
N GLY A 179 1.21 -9.52 -22.49
CA GLY A 179 1.04 -9.64 -21.04
C GLY A 179 1.98 -10.65 -20.36
N LEU A 180 1.57 -11.21 -19.22
CA LEU A 180 2.35 -12.18 -18.46
C LEU A 180 2.14 -13.61 -18.98
N ALA A 181 3.24 -14.31 -19.24
CA ALA A 181 3.21 -15.72 -19.65
C ALA A 181 3.09 -16.66 -18.43
N ALA A 182 2.52 -17.85 -18.64
CA ALA A 182 2.44 -18.90 -17.60
C ALA A 182 3.83 -19.43 -17.17
N THR A 183 4.87 -19.20 -17.97
CA THR A 183 6.25 -19.58 -17.65
C THR A 183 7.04 -18.46 -16.93
N ALA A 184 6.39 -17.32 -16.63
CA ALA A 184 7.01 -16.23 -15.93
C ALA A 184 7.47 -16.68 -14.54
N THR A 185 8.57 -16.12 -14.08
CA THR A 185 9.10 -16.32 -12.73
C THR A 185 8.85 -15.09 -11.88
N LYS A 186 8.92 -15.24 -10.56
CA LYS A 186 8.76 -14.15 -9.60
C LYS A 186 9.56 -12.92 -10.02
N SER A 187 8.94 -11.76 -9.96
CA SER A 187 9.44 -10.45 -10.42
C SER A 187 9.53 -10.27 -11.94
N THR A 188 9.10 -11.24 -12.75
CA THR A 188 8.98 -11.03 -14.20
C THR A 188 7.93 -9.95 -14.46
N SER A 189 8.26 -9.03 -15.35
CA SER A 189 7.38 -7.95 -15.77
C SER A 189 7.06 -8.03 -17.26
N ALA A 190 5.83 -7.63 -17.61
CA ALA A 190 5.38 -7.46 -18.98
C ALA A 190 4.71 -6.10 -19.12
N THR A 191 4.69 -5.53 -20.32
CA THR A 191 3.98 -4.27 -20.60
C THR A 191 2.79 -4.55 -21.49
N ILE A 192 1.62 -4.08 -21.08
CA ILE A 192 0.41 -4.02 -21.91
C ILE A 192 0.10 -2.57 -22.26
N LYS A 193 -0.74 -2.36 -23.28
CA LYS A 193 -1.21 -1.04 -23.71
C LYS A 193 -2.73 -1.00 -23.63
N CYS A 194 -3.26 -0.05 -22.89
CA CYS A 194 -4.70 0.14 -22.75
C CYS A 194 -5.11 1.52 -23.26
N LYS A 195 -6.15 1.60 -24.09
CA LYS A 195 -6.63 2.85 -24.68
C LYS A 195 -7.48 3.64 -23.69
N THR A 196 -7.24 4.94 -23.58
CA THR A 196 -8.14 5.87 -22.87
C THR A 196 -9.48 5.93 -23.58
N LYS A 197 -10.60 5.89 -22.85
CA LYS A 197 -11.93 6.11 -23.44
C LYS A 197 -12.24 7.59 -23.68
N ASP A 198 -11.75 8.43 -22.78
CA ASP A 198 -11.91 9.87 -22.84
C ASP A 198 -10.56 10.55 -22.67
N LYS A 199 -10.52 11.86 -22.90
CA LYS A 199 -9.32 12.64 -22.71
C LYS A 199 -9.00 12.85 -21.22
N LEU A 200 -7.72 12.94 -20.90
CA LEU A 200 -7.21 13.36 -19.60
C LEU A 200 -6.60 14.77 -19.77
N ALA A 201 -7.20 15.73 -19.11
CA ALA A 201 -6.75 17.12 -19.16
C ALA A 201 -5.47 17.32 -18.32
N VAL A 202 -4.77 18.41 -18.55
CA VAL A 202 -3.70 18.87 -17.66
C VAL A 202 -4.28 19.13 -16.27
N SER A 203 -3.64 18.61 -15.23
CA SER A 203 -4.10 18.71 -13.85
C SER A 203 -2.92 18.85 -12.88
N SER A 204 -3.08 19.70 -11.87
CA SER A 204 -2.13 19.79 -10.75
C SER A 204 -2.27 18.63 -9.79
N THR A 205 -3.41 17.93 -9.82
CA THR A 205 -3.65 16.73 -9.01
C THR A 205 -3.39 15.49 -9.88
N PRO A 206 -2.57 14.54 -9.43
CA PRO A 206 -2.36 13.30 -10.15
C PRO A 206 -3.66 12.52 -10.36
N TYR A 207 -3.76 11.79 -11.45
CA TYR A 207 -4.83 10.85 -11.72
C TYR A 207 -4.49 9.51 -11.09
N THR A 208 -5.26 9.09 -10.10
CA THR A 208 -5.07 7.80 -9.43
C THR A 208 -5.37 6.66 -10.38
N PHE A 209 -4.41 5.74 -10.50
CA PHE A 209 -4.59 4.50 -11.25
C PHE A 209 -5.33 3.49 -10.38
N ALA A 210 -6.47 3.03 -10.83
CA ALA A 210 -7.36 2.16 -10.07
C ALA A 210 -8.04 1.11 -10.94
N VAL A 211 -8.66 0.13 -10.30
CA VAL A 211 -9.61 -0.79 -10.94
C VAL A 211 -10.92 -0.04 -11.21
N GLN A 212 -11.57 -0.32 -12.34
CA GLN A 212 -12.90 0.26 -12.63
C GLN A 212 -13.93 -0.22 -11.60
N ASP A 213 -14.92 0.62 -11.30
CA ASP A 213 -15.95 0.32 -10.29
C ASP A 213 -16.83 -0.90 -10.65
N SER A 214 -16.93 -1.23 -11.93
CA SER A 214 -17.59 -2.43 -12.42
C SER A 214 -16.75 -3.70 -12.24
N ALA A 215 -15.44 -3.57 -12.05
CA ALA A 215 -14.54 -4.69 -11.79
C ALA A 215 -14.53 -4.98 -10.29
N THR A 216 -15.57 -5.60 -9.77
CA THR A 216 -15.75 -5.89 -8.34
C THR A 216 -14.76 -6.91 -7.78
N GLN A 217 -13.81 -7.38 -8.57
CA GLN A 217 -12.94 -8.47 -8.17
C GLN A 217 -11.48 -8.12 -8.38
N ASN A 218 -10.75 -8.12 -7.28
CA ASN A 218 -9.29 -8.09 -7.28
C ASN A 218 -8.71 -9.43 -7.76
N VAL A 219 -9.40 -10.12 -8.69
CA VAL A 219 -9.01 -11.43 -9.20
C VAL A 219 -9.13 -11.42 -10.72
N VAL A 220 -8.03 -11.69 -11.41
CA VAL A 220 -7.95 -11.90 -12.84
C VAL A 220 -7.37 -13.28 -13.10
N LYS A 221 -8.04 -14.11 -13.91
CA LYS A 221 -7.59 -15.48 -14.16
C LYS A 221 -7.29 -16.26 -12.88
N THR A 222 -8.19 -16.19 -11.90
CA THR A 222 -8.09 -16.89 -10.59
C THR A 222 -6.93 -16.45 -9.69
N GLN A 223 -6.27 -15.34 -9.99
CA GLN A 223 -5.17 -14.80 -9.19
C GLN A 223 -5.54 -13.46 -8.58
N SER A 224 -5.07 -13.23 -7.35
CA SER A 224 -5.20 -11.92 -6.70
C SER A 224 -4.40 -10.87 -7.49
N PHE A 225 -5.03 -9.72 -7.70
CA PHE A 225 -4.52 -8.66 -8.55
C PHE A 225 -4.64 -7.32 -7.80
N ALA A 226 -3.61 -6.48 -7.87
CA ALA A 226 -3.68 -5.15 -7.32
C ALA A 226 -3.04 -4.11 -8.24
N VAL A 227 -3.52 -2.87 -8.13
CA VAL A 227 -3.07 -1.73 -8.92
C VAL A 227 -2.46 -0.68 -8.00
N PHE A 228 -1.40 -0.03 -8.48
CA PHE A 228 -0.66 0.96 -7.73
C PHE A 228 -0.17 2.09 -8.63
N GLY A 229 0.04 3.27 -8.03
CA GLY A 229 0.63 4.44 -8.65
C GLY A 229 -0.40 5.41 -9.23
N ASP A 230 0.11 6.58 -9.59
CA ASP A 230 -0.65 7.69 -10.12
C ASP A 230 0.00 8.20 -11.41
N VAL A 231 -0.75 8.91 -12.23
CA VAL A 231 -0.25 9.58 -13.43
C VAL A 231 -0.49 11.09 -13.32
N THR A 232 0.58 11.86 -13.36
CA THR A 232 0.51 13.32 -13.46
C THR A 232 0.48 13.75 -14.93
N VAL A 233 -0.55 14.50 -15.32
CA VAL A 233 -0.64 15.13 -16.65
C VAL A 233 -0.31 16.60 -16.48
N SER A 234 0.94 16.97 -16.79
CA SER A 234 1.44 18.33 -16.65
C SER A 234 1.29 19.14 -17.95
N ALA A 235 1.34 20.47 -17.87
CA ALA A 235 1.35 21.30 -19.04
C ALA A 235 2.50 20.90 -20.00
N ALA A 236 2.24 20.97 -21.30
CA ALA A 236 3.31 20.87 -22.28
C ALA A 236 4.32 22.01 -22.01
N ASP A 237 5.62 21.72 -22.18
CA ASP A 237 6.62 22.79 -22.11
C ASP A 237 6.25 23.88 -23.12
N ALA A 238 6.06 25.09 -22.64
CA ALA A 238 5.85 26.22 -23.53
C ALA A 238 7.08 26.30 -24.45
N GLY A 239 6.90 25.88 -25.70
CA GLY A 239 7.97 25.91 -26.68
C GLY A 239 8.57 27.30 -26.73
N GLY A 240 9.78 27.44 -26.21
CA GLY A 240 10.56 28.65 -26.37
C GLY A 240 10.68 28.90 -27.86
N ASN A 241 9.99 29.93 -28.35
CA ASN A 241 10.11 30.42 -29.71
C ASN A 241 11.52 31.03 -29.84
N GLY A 242 12.50 30.17 -30.06
CA GLY A 242 13.90 30.49 -30.30
C GLY A 242 14.31 29.84 -31.60
N ASN A 243 14.21 30.59 -32.70
CA ASN A 243 14.92 30.27 -33.94
C ASN A 243 16.37 29.95 -33.61
N ASN A 244 16.76 28.68 -33.73
CA ASN A 244 17.97 28.23 -34.41
C ASN A 244 18.18 26.74 -34.20
N GLY A 245 18.39 26.06 -35.32
CA GLY A 245 18.55 24.62 -35.38
C GLY A 245 19.71 24.07 -34.50
N SER A 246 19.36 23.14 -33.74
CA SER A 246 20.11 21.90 -33.52
C SER A 246 19.25 20.96 -32.70
N LYS A 247 18.96 19.81 -33.26
CA LYS A 247 18.33 18.68 -32.63
C LYS A 247 19.26 18.14 -31.54
N PHE A 248 18.99 18.45 -30.29
CA PHE A 248 19.51 17.66 -29.18
C PHE A 248 18.32 17.12 -28.42
N LEU A 249 18.07 15.84 -28.62
CA LEU A 249 17.29 15.00 -27.73
C LEU A 249 17.99 15.00 -26.36
N ASN A 250 17.57 15.87 -25.45
CA ASN A 250 17.95 15.76 -24.06
C ASN A 250 16.97 14.80 -23.37
N LEU A 251 17.33 13.53 -23.42
CA LEU A 251 16.74 12.49 -22.59
C LEU A 251 17.25 12.73 -21.16
N SER A 252 16.57 13.59 -20.41
CA SER A 252 16.86 13.77 -18.98
C SER A 252 16.28 12.58 -18.21
N LEU A 253 17.09 11.55 -18.10
CA LEU A 253 16.84 10.42 -17.22
C LEU A 253 17.12 10.88 -15.79
N VAL A 254 16.09 11.32 -15.07
CA VAL A 254 16.21 11.60 -13.64
C VAL A 254 16.13 10.28 -12.91
N PHE A 255 17.29 9.67 -12.68
CA PHE A 255 17.44 8.61 -11.70
C PHE A 255 17.39 9.26 -10.31
N PHE A 256 16.32 9.02 -9.56
CA PHE A 256 16.36 9.16 -8.10
C PHE A 256 17.11 7.96 -7.52
N ILE A 257 18.41 8.11 -7.40
CA ILE A 257 19.23 7.21 -6.57
C ILE A 257 19.04 7.68 -5.14
N PHE A 258 18.26 6.95 -4.35
CA PHE A 258 18.35 7.03 -2.91
C PHE A 258 19.65 6.35 -2.47
N THR A 259 20.71 7.11 -2.37
CA THR A 259 21.91 6.71 -1.63
C THR A 259 21.59 6.84 -0.15
N PHE A 260 21.40 5.69 0.51
CA PHE A 260 21.58 5.61 1.95
C PHE A 260 23.08 5.65 2.23
N LEU A 261 23.53 6.72 2.85
CA LEU A 261 24.82 6.80 3.50
C LEU A 261 24.58 6.75 5.01
N PHE A 262 25.11 5.69 5.61
CA PHE A 262 25.41 5.42 7.03
C PHE A 262 24.29 5.52 8.05
#